data_ca8d97f7ea741f529cf2df602b4b6a7e
#
_entry.id   ca8d97f7ea741f529cf2df602b4b6a7e
#
_cell.length_a   1.000
_cell.length_b   1.000
_cell.length_c   1.000
_cell.angle_alpha   90.00
_cell.angle_beta   90.00
_cell.angle_gamma   90.00
#
_symmetry.space_group_name_H-M   'P 1'
#
loop_
_entity.id
_entity.type
_entity.pdbx_description
1 polymer ?
#
loop_
_entity_poly.entity_id
_entity_poly.type
_entity_poly.pdbx_seq_one_letter_code
_entity_poly.pdbx_strand_id
1 'polypeptide(L)'
;LISGQSARLISGYIYANAGEGESTTDLVFGGHNLIAENGTILAEAKRFSNGIIYTEFDVQKIANERRKNTTFTETQEHVLPRIPFGLEQTETILTRTFPSRPFVPRDDQERAKRCEEILTIQAMGLKKRLAHTHAKSAVVGISGGLDSTLALLVTAKAFDALGLERSGIT
;
A
#
# COMPACT_ATOMS: atom_id res chain seq x y z
N LEU A 1 14.35 -2.92 -7.70
CA LEU A 1 15.26 -3.67 -6.86
C LEU A 1 15.30 -3.11 -5.43
N ILE A 2 15.67 -1.84 -5.22
CA ILE A 2 15.79 -1.20 -3.89
C ILE A 2 14.48 -1.24 -3.10
N SER A 3 13.37 -0.85 -3.70
CA SER A 3 12.04 -0.93 -3.08
C SER A 3 11.69 -2.36 -2.64
N GLY A 4 11.90 -3.35 -3.54
CA GLY A 4 11.66 -4.75 -3.20
C GLY A 4 12.56 -5.28 -2.07
N GLN A 5 13.81 -4.84 -2.00
CA GLN A 5 14.72 -5.22 -0.92
C GLN A 5 14.30 -4.60 0.42
N SER A 6 13.91 -3.33 0.42
CA SER A 6 13.36 -2.64 1.58
C SER A 6 12.09 -3.35 2.11
N ALA A 7 11.19 -3.76 1.22
CA ALA A 7 9.98 -4.51 1.59
C ALA A 7 10.31 -5.87 2.20
N ARG A 8 11.19 -6.63 1.55
CA ARG A 8 11.58 -7.98 2.02
C ARG A 8 12.23 -7.95 3.39
N LEU A 9 13.01 -6.92 3.69
CA LEU A 9 13.70 -6.74 4.97
C LEU A 9 12.83 -6.04 6.02
N ILE A 10 11.70 -5.49 5.65
CA ILE A 10 10.87 -4.59 6.49
C ILE A 10 11.78 -3.56 7.16
N SER A 11 12.42 -2.75 6.35
CA SER A 11 13.46 -1.83 6.83
C SER A 11 13.48 -0.51 6.07
N GLY A 12 14.12 0.49 6.69
CA GLY A 12 14.68 1.62 5.97
C GLY A 12 15.88 1.13 5.15
N TYR A 13 15.95 1.53 3.88
CA TYR A 13 17.00 1.14 2.97
C TYR A 13 17.54 2.37 2.24
N ILE A 14 18.81 2.67 2.47
CA ILE A 14 19.50 3.78 1.85
C ILE A 14 20.47 3.22 0.83
N TYR A 15 20.32 3.61 -0.41
CA TYR A 15 21.18 3.22 -1.50
C TYR A 15 21.92 4.45 -2.07
N ALA A 16 23.22 4.46 -1.89
CA ALA A 16 24.12 5.44 -2.49
C ALA A 16 24.85 4.77 -3.65
N ASN A 17 24.68 5.32 -4.83
CA ASN A 17 25.30 4.81 -6.05
C ASN A 17 26.54 5.64 -6.42
N ALA A 18 27.44 5.04 -7.18
CA ALA A 18 28.57 5.74 -7.77
C ALA A 18 28.07 6.87 -8.70
N GLY A 19 28.67 8.02 -8.63
CA GLY A 19 28.30 9.23 -9.33
C GLY A 19 29.30 9.69 -10.38
N GLU A 20 29.15 10.92 -10.82
CA GLU A 20 30.05 11.56 -11.76
C GLU A 20 31.46 11.63 -11.18
N GLY A 21 32.45 11.33 -11.99
CA GLY A 21 33.85 11.33 -11.59
C GLY A 21 34.36 10.02 -10.98
N GLU A 22 33.51 9.06 -10.71
CA GLU A 22 33.87 7.71 -10.25
C GLU A 22 33.97 6.72 -11.42
N SER A 23 34.13 7.25 -12.61
CA SER A 23 34.22 6.45 -13.84
C SER A 23 35.50 5.63 -13.88
N THR A 24 35.34 4.40 -14.34
CA THR A 24 36.43 3.60 -14.90
C THR A 24 36.30 3.56 -16.41
N THR A 25 37.33 3.23 -17.12
CA THR A 25 37.53 3.33 -18.58
C THR A 25 36.28 3.21 -19.47
N ASP A 26 35.39 2.25 -19.21
CA ASP A 26 34.25 1.94 -20.09
C ASP A 26 32.87 2.08 -19.38
N LEU A 27 32.85 2.57 -18.14
CA LEU A 27 31.62 2.67 -17.34
C LEU A 27 31.23 4.12 -17.12
N VAL A 28 29.92 4.36 -17.18
CA VAL A 28 29.30 5.63 -16.79
C VAL A 28 28.36 5.36 -15.63
N PHE A 29 28.60 6.01 -14.51
CA PHE A 29 27.76 5.86 -13.32
C PHE A 29 26.68 6.94 -13.27
N GLY A 30 25.46 6.51 -12.92
CA GLY A 30 24.29 7.38 -12.96
C GLY A 30 24.06 8.21 -11.69
N GLY A 31 24.75 7.93 -10.58
CA GLY A 31 24.51 8.62 -9.31
C GLY A 31 23.08 8.48 -8.79
N HIS A 32 22.39 7.40 -9.15
CA HIS A 32 20.97 7.20 -8.84
C HIS A 32 20.79 6.75 -7.39
N ASN A 33 20.80 7.70 -6.46
CA ASN A 33 20.63 7.47 -5.04
C ASN A 33 19.12 7.31 -4.72
N LEU A 34 18.80 6.40 -3.81
CA LEU A 34 17.42 6.05 -3.44
C LEU A 34 17.32 5.84 -1.93
N ILE A 35 16.24 6.31 -1.36
CA ILE A 35 15.87 6.01 0.02
C ILE A 35 14.47 5.37 0.02
N ALA A 36 14.35 4.18 0.60
CA ALA A 36 13.12 3.43 0.66
C ALA A 36 12.77 2.98 2.09
N GLU A 37 11.50 2.89 2.39
CA GLU A 37 10.96 2.39 3.66
C GLU A 37 9.90 1.33 3.38
N ASN A 38 10.12 0.11 3.84
CA ASN A 38 9.16 -0.99 3.73
C ASN A 38 8.48 -1.07 2.35
N GLY A 39 9.28 -0.99 1.29
CA GLY A 39 8.83 -1.09 -0.09
C GLY A 39 8.42 0.23 -0.76
N THR A 40 8.31 1.32 -0.02
CA THR A 40 7.96 2.63 -0.57
C THR A 40 9.21 3.47 -0.81
N ILE A 41 9.38 4.03 -2.01
CA ILE A 41 10.42 5.01 -2.28
C ILE A 41 10.02 6.33 -1.64
N LEU A 42 10.87 6.84 -0.74
CA LEU A 42 10.66 8.10 -0.03
C LEU A 42 11.39 9.27 -0.69
N ALA A 43 12.60 9.01 -1.20
CA ALA A 43 13.38 10.00 -1.93
C ALA A 43 14.17 9.33 -3.04
N GLU A 44 14.33 10.05 -4.15
CA GLU A 44 15.02 9.59 -5.35
C GLU A 44 15.83 10.75 -5.94
N ALA A 45 17.11 10.52 -6.17
CA ALA A 45 17.98 11.49 -6.84
C ALA A 45 17.74 11.49 -8.35
N LYS A 46 17.87 12.65 -8.96
CA LYS A 46 17.93 12.74 -10.42
C LYS A 46 19.21 12.04 -10.91
N ARG A 47 19.07 11.20 -11.93
CA ARG A 47 20.24 10.53 -12.55
C ARG A 47 21.17 11.56 -13.19
N PHE A 48 22.44 11.24 -13.19
CA PHE A 48 23.52 12.08 -13.73
C PHE A 48 23.55 13.46 -13.07
N SER A 49 23.32 13.50 -11.76
CA SER A 49 23.46 14.70 -10.96
C SER A 49 24.17 14.37 -9.65
N ASN A 50 24.98 15.30 -9.18
CA ASN A 50 25.58 15.23 -7.86
C ASN A 50 24.67 15.96 -6.86
N GLY A 51 24.50 15.39 -5.68
CA GLY A 51 23.68 16.00 -4.65
C GLY A 51 23.36 15.05 -3.51
N ILE A 52 22.74 15.61 -2.49
CA ILE A 52 22.31 14.86 -1.31
C ILE A 52 20.78 14.83 -1.31
N ILE A 53 20.20 13.68 -1.01
CA ILE A 53 18.77 13.51 -0.80
C ILE A 53 18.50 13.24 0.68
N TYR A 54 17.37 13.74 1.19
CA TYR A 54 16.99 13.63 2.57
C TYR A 54 15.55 13.09 2.68
N THR A 55 15.28 12.37 3.75
CA THR A 55 13.91 11.97 4.13
C THR A 55 13.87 11.56 5.60
N GLU A 56 12.68 11.37 6.13
CA GLU A 56 12.46 10.84 7.45
C GLU A 56 11.98 9.39 7.39
N PHE A 57 12.48 8.54 8.30
CA PHE A 57 11.97 7.18 8.50
C PHE A 57 10.99 7.12 9.68
N ASP A 58 9.91 6.41 9.50
CA ASP A 58 9.02 6.02 10.59
C ASP A 58 9.51 4.72 11.24
N VAL A 59 10.45 4.88 12.18
CA VAL A 59 11.09 3.75 12.89
C VAL A 59 10.07 2.95 13.69
N GLN A 60 9.05 3.60 14.27
CA GLN A 60 8.02 2.91 15.04
C GLN A 60 7.14 2.04 14.14
N LYS A 61 6.78 2.54 12.96
CA LYS A 61 6.04 1.76 11.95
C LYS A 61 6.84 0.53 11.53
N ILE A 62 8.12 0.70 11.20
CA ILE A 62 9.01 -0.42 10.84
C ILE A 62 9.06 -1.46 11.97
N ALA A 63 9.27 -1.03 13.21
CA ALA A 63 9.32 -1.91 14.38
C ALA A 63 7.98 -2.64 14.60
N ASN A 64 6.85 -1.99 14.38
CA ASN A 64 5.52 -2.60 14.49
C ASN A 64 5.30 -3.66 13.41
N GLU A 65 5.65 -3.37 12.16
CA GLU A 65 5.52 -4.33 11.06
C GLU A 65 6.43 -5.55 11.27
N ARG A 66 7.65 -5.36 11.76
CA ARG A 66 8.55 -6.48 12.11
C ARG A 66 8.00 -7.36 13.22
N ARG A 67 7.38 -6.77 14.24
CA ARG A 67 6.75 -7.54 15.35
C ARG A 67 5.57 -8.40 14.89
N LYS A 68 4.82 -7.97 13.88
CA LYS A 68 3.72 -8.75 13.29
C LYS A 68 4.23 -9.92 12.43
N ASN A 69 5.45 -9.85 11.97
CA ASN A 69 6.02 -10.86 11.09
C ASN A 69 6.77 -11.92 11.90
N THR A 70 6.22 -13.11 11.93
CA THR A 70 6.78 -14.26 12.69
C THR A 70 7.81 -15.06 11.89
N THR A 71 8.10 -14.70 10.65
CA THR A 71 9.08 -15.42 9.81
C THR A 71 10.52 -15.00 10.07
N PHE A 72 10.76 -13.89 10.76
CA PHE A 72 12.08 -13.53 11.23
C PHE A 72 12.38 -14.33 12.49
N THR A 73 13.23 -15.35 12.36
CA THR A 73 13.78 -16.08 13.52
C THR A 73 14.81 -15.21 14.22
N GLU A 74 14.87 -15.34 15.55
CA GLU A 74 15.98 -14.77 16.30
C GLU A 74 17.28 -15.44 15.81
N THR A 75 18.13 -14.64 15.17
CA THR A 75 19.48 -15.09 14.83
C THR A 75 20.32 -15.12 16.10
N GLN A 76 21.23 -16.10 16.20
CA GLN A 76 22.21 -16.17 17.27
C GLN A 76 22.85 -14.79 17.48
N GLU A 77 22.96 -14.37 18.74
CA GLU A 77 23.63 -13.12 19.10
C GLU A 77 25.08 -13.16 18.59
N HIS A 78 25.33 -12.52 17.48
CA HIS A 78 26.71 -12.21 17.11
C HIS A 78 27.18 -11.09 18.02
N VAL A 79 28.27 -11.33 18.71
CA VAL A 79 28.97 -10.30 19.51
C VAL A 79 29.57 -9.28 18.52
N LEU A 80 28.78 -8.28 18.16
CA LEU A 80 29.26 -7.18 17.34
C LEU A 80 29.85 -6.09 18.24
N PRO A 81 30.93 -5.41 17.81
CA PRO A 81 31.46 -4.27 18.53
C PRO A 81 30.39 -3.17 18.59
N ARG A 82 30.09 -2.70 19.81
CA ARG A 82 29.14 -1.58 20.04
C ARG A 82 29.93 -0.28 20.11
N ILE A 83 29.62 0.62 19.20
CA ILE A 83 30.15 1.98 19.23
C ILE A 83 29.09 2.87 19.87
N PRO A 84 29.33 3.43 21.08
CA PRO A 84 28.38 4.34 21.71
C PRO A 84 28.25 5.60 20.88
N PHE A 85 26.99 6.00 20.67
CA PHE A 85 26.66 7.17 19.88
C PHE A 85 25.47 7.87 20.54
N GLY A 86 25.57 9.16 20.77
CA GLY A 86 24.52 10.00 21.37
C GLY A 86 24.08 11.05 20.37
N LEU A 87 22.78 11.17 20.18
CA LEU A 87 22.14 12.29 19.50
C LEU A 87 21.16 12.97 20.48
N GLU A 88 21.20 14.27 20.55
CA GLU A 88 20.15 15.02 21.24
C GLU A 88 18.85 14.91 20.45
N GLN A 89 17.77 14.58 21.16
CA GLN A 89 16.44 14.61 20.56
C GLN A 89 16.00 16.08 20.46
N THR A 90 15.85 16.55 19.25
CA THR A 90 15.33 17.88 18.95
C THR A 90 13.93 17.78 18.35
N GLU A 91 13.06 18.72 18.70
CA GLU A 91 11.78 18.85 18.03
C GLU A 91 11.99 19.19 16.56
N THR A 92 11.50 18.34 15.67
CA THR A 92 11.66 18.51 14.23
C THR A 92 10.29 18.61 13.56
N ILE A 93 10.19 19.50 12.57
CA ILE A 93 9.01 19.60 11.73
C ILE A 93 9.10 18.50 10.67
N LEU A 94 8.11 17.61 10.62
CA LEU A 94 8.05 16.58 9.60
C LEU A 94 7.83 17.23 8.23
N THR A 95 8.68 16.92 7.28
CA THR A 95 8.53 17.31 5.87
C THR A 95 7.75 16.27 5.07
N ARG A 96 7.59 15.08 5.63
CA ARG A 96 6.88 13.96 5.03
C ARG A 96 5.36 14.14 5.13
N THR A 97 4.68 13.95 4.01
CA THR A 97 3.22 13.97 3.97
C THR A 97 2.65 12.55 4.09
N PHE A 98 1.62 12.40 4.93
CA PHE A 98 0.88 11.16 5.09
C PHE A 98 -0.48 11.26 4.39
N PRO A 99 -0.93 10.22 3.66
CA PRO A 99 -2.27 10.22 3.08
C PRO A 99 -3.31 10.24 4.19
N SER A 100 -4.19 11.24 4.22
CA SER A 100 -5.31 11.30 5.16
C SER A 100 -6.35 10.19 4.94
N ARG A 101 -6.35 9.62 3.74
CA ARG A 101 -7.26 8.53 3.33
C ARG A 101 -6.45 7.39 2.69
N PRO A 102 -5.76 6.55 3.50
CA PRO A 102 -4.82 5.56 2.99
C PRO A 102 -5.47 4.45 2.14
N PHE A 103 -6.78 4.22 2.30
CA PHE A 103 -7.53 3.19 1.58
C PHE A 103 -8.28 3.71 0.35
N VAL A 104 -8.27 5.02 0.12
CA VAL A 104 -8.99 5.64 -1.00
C VAL A 104 -7.98 6.16 -2.02
N PRO A 105 -8.02 5.71 -3.28
CA PRO A 105 -7.16 6.24 -4.33
C PRO A 105 -7.35 7.75 -4.47
N ARG A 106 -6.26 8.47 -4.72
CA ARG A 106 -6.29 9.93 -4.92
C ARG A 106 -6.82 10.29 -6.30
N ASP A 107 -6.49 9.48 -7.27
CA ASP A 107 -6.97 9.65 -8.64
C ASP A 107 -8.43 9.22 -8.78
N ASP A 108 -9.24 10.07 -9.41
CA ASP A 108 -10.68 9.86 -9.55
C ASP A 108 -11.01 8.67 -10.45
N GLN A 109 -10.22 8.44 -11.50
CA GLN A 109 -10.42 7.32 -12.41
C GLN A 109 -10.08 5.98 -11.72
N GLU A 110 -8.97 5.95 -11.00
CA GLU A 110 -8.57 4.76 -10.23
C GLU A 110 -9.58 4.48 -9.11
N ARG A 111 -10.09 5.53 -8.45
CA ARG A 111 -11.14 5.40 -7.43
C ARG A 111 -12.43 4.85 -8.01
N ALA A 112 -12.89 5.36 -9.15
CA ALA A 112 -14.09 4.86 -9.82
C ALA A 112 -13.95 3.38 -10.22
N LYS A 113 -12.82 3.01 -10.81
CA LYS A 113 -12.51 1.63 -11.17
C LYS A 113 -12.52 0.70 -9.95
N ARG A 114 -11.91 1.12 -8.86
CA ARG A 114 -11.88 0.34 -7.61
C ARG A 114 -13.25 0.22 -6.97
N CYS A 115 -14.07 1.27 -6.98
CA CYS A 115 -15.45 1.22 -6.48
C CYS A 115 -16.29 0.24 -7.31
N GLU A 116 -16.18 0.27 -8.63
CA GLU A 116 -16.87 -0.66 -9.52
C GLU A 116 -16.44 -2.11 -9.29
N GLU A 117 -15.15 -2.35 -9.08
CA GLU A 117 -14.62 -3.68 -8.75
C GLU A 117 -15.19 -4.20 -7.42
N ILE A 118 -15.19 -3.38 -6.36
CA ILE A 118 -15.74 -3.74 -5.05
C ILE A 118 -17.23 -4.08 -5.15
N LEU A 119 -18.02 -3.25 -5.84
CA LEU A 119 -19.43 -3.48 -6.06
C LEU A 119 -19.67 -4.77 -6.86
N THR A 120 -18.85 -5.02 -7.85
CA THR A 120 -18.95 -6.23 -8.67
C THR A 120 -18.62 -7.49 -7.88
N ILE A 121 -17.59 -7.48 -7.04
CA ILE A 121 -17.23 -8.62 -6.17
C ILE A 121 -18.43 -8.99 -5.28
N GLN A 122 -19.05 -8.02 -4.63
CA GLN A 122 -20.20 -8.25 -3.78
C GLN A 122 -21.41 -8.79 -4.57
N ALA A 123 -21.71 -8.18 -5.72
CA ALA A 123 -22.80 -8.62 -6.59
C ALA A 123 -22.60 -10.04 -7.12
N MET A 124 -21.38 -10.42 -7.49
CA MET A 124 -21.07 -11.79 -7.95
C MET A 124 -21.17 -12.81 -6.83
N GLY A 125 -20.81 -12.45 -5.60
CA GLY A 125 -21.03 -13.29 -4.42
C GLY A 125 -22.51 -13.57 -4.20
N LEU A 126 -23.36 -12.52 -4.22
CA LEU A 126 -24.80 -12.63 -4.08
C LEU A 126 -25.43 -13.39 -5.26
N LYS A 127 -25.03 -13.08 -6.49
CA LYS A 127 -25.45 -13.81 -7.70
C LYS A 127 -25.29 -15.31 -7.54
N LYS A 128 -24.12 -15.76 -7.06
CA LYS A 128 -23.85 -17.18 -6.88
C LYS A 128 -24.81 -17.83 -5.87
N ARG A 129 -25.15 -17.12 -4.78
CA ARG A 129 -26.09 -17.59 -3.76
C ARG A 129 -27.51 -17.68 -4.31
N LEU A 130 -28.00 -16.64 -4.97
CA LEU A 130 -29.33 -16.63 -5.59
C LEU A 130 -29.46 -17.73 -6.65
N ALA A 131 -28.47 -17.92 -7.50
CA ALA A 131 -28.45 -18.99 -8.49
C ALA A 131 -28.49 -20.39 -7.85
N HIS A 132 -27.71 -20.60 -6.78
CA HIS A 132 -27.64 -21.88 -6.10
C HIS A 132 -28.95 -22.24 -5.40
N THR A 133 -29.63 -21.24 -4.77
CA THR A 133 -30.89 -21.45 -4.09
C THR A 133 -32.12 -21.36 -5.01
N HIS A 134 -31.92 -21.06 -6.28
CA HIS A 134 -32.97 -20.78 -7.26
C HIS A 134 -33.94 -19.67 -6.82
N ALA A 135 -33.45 -18.74 -5.97
CA ALA A 135 -34.25 -17.63 -5.48
C ALA A 135 -34.56 -16.64 -6.61
N LYS A 136 -35.80 -16.23 -6.73
CA LYS A 136 -36.29 -15.24 -7.71
C LYS A 136 -36.67 -13.90 -7.07
N SER A 137 -36.56 -13.81 -5.78
CA SER A 137 -36.89 -12.60 -4.99
C SER A 137 -35.83 -12.39 -3.90
N ALA A 138 -35.71 -11.15 -3.47
CA ALA A 138 -34.87 -10.74 -2.35
C ALA A 138 -35.57 -9.65 -1.54
N VAL A 139 -35.45 -9.71 -0.22
CA VAL A 139 -35.96 -8.68 0.69
C VAL A 139 -34.80 -7.93 1.29
N VAL A 140 -34.80 -6.60 1.20
CA VAL A 140 -33.74 -5.73 1.71
C VAL A 140 -34.33 -4.70 2.66
N GLY A 141 -33.99 -4.78 3.94
CA GLY A 141 -34.42 -3.79 4.94
C GLY A 141 -33.65 -2.47 4.76
N ILE A 142 -34.32 -1.43 4.29
CA ILE A 142 -33.75 -0.11 4.07
C ILE A 142 -33.92 0.77 5.31
N SER A 143 -32.84 1.06 6.01
CA SER A 143 -32.82 1.98 7.16
C SER A 143 -32.58 3.45 6.78
N GLY A 144 -32.27 3.72 5.51
CA GLY A 144 -31.83 5.04 5.04
C GLY A 144 -30.34 5.29 5.23
N GLY A 145 -29.58 4.37 5.81
CA GLY A 145 -28.12 4.44 5.94
C GLY A 145 -27.38 3.95 4.71
N LEU A 146 -26.06 4.22 4.68
CA LEU A 146 -25.19 3.85 3.55
C LEU A 146 -25.13 2.33 3.34
N ASP A 147 -25.09 1.55 4.42
CA ASP A 147 -24.94 0.09 4.34
C ASP A 147 -26.15 -0.55 3.67
N SER A 148 -27.37 -0.18 4.09
CA SER A 148 -28.60 -0.70 3.49
C SER A 148 -28.79 -0.24 2.05
N THR A 149 -28.38 0.98 1.72
CA THR A 149 -28.39 1.49 0.35
C THR A 149 -27.40 0.71 -0.53
N LEU A 150 -26.19 0.42 -0.02
CA LEU A 150 -25.21 -0.40 -0.73
C LEU A 150 -25.74 -1.82 -0.95
N ALA A 151 -26.37 -2.42 0.07
CA ALA A 151 -27.00 -3.74 -0.05
C ALA A 151 -28.05 -3.78 -1.16
N LEU A 152 -28.87 -2.74 -1.28
CA LEU A 152 -29.86 -2.62 -2.37
C LEU A 152 -29.18 -2.55 -3.76
N LEU A 153 -28.14 -1.73 -3.89
CA LEU A 153 -27.40 -1.60 -5.16
C LEU A 153 -26.72 -2.92 -5.56
N VAL A 154 -26.11 -3.62 -4.59
CA VAL A 154 -25.52 -4.95 -4.79
C VAL A 154 -26.58 -5.96 -5.24
N THR A 155 -27.75 -5.93 -4.60
CA THR A 155 -28.89 -6.83 -4.94
C THR A 155 -29.38 -6.54 -6.35
N ALA A 156 -29.61 -5.29 -6.72
CA ALA A 156 -30.04 -4.90 -8.05
C ALA A 156 -29.03 -5.37 -9.12
N LYS A 157 -27.73 -5.14 -8.89
CA LYS A 157 -26.66 -5.58 -9.81
C LYS A 157 -26.59 -7.11 -9.93
N ALA A 158 -26.82 -7.85 -8.84
CA ALA A 158 -26.87 -9.32 -8.88
C ALA A 158 -28.09 -9.84 -9.66
N PHE A 159 -29.24 -9.19 -9.52
CA PHE A 159 -30.46 -9.51 -10.29
C PHE A 159 -30.24 -9.27 -11.78
N ASP A 160 -29.69 -8.12 -12.17
CA ASP A 160 -29.35 -7.82 -13.56
C ASP A 160 -28.42 -8.88 -14.14
N ALA A 161 -27.40 -9.29 -13.39
CA ALA A 161 -26.43 -10.29 -13.81
C ALA A 161 -27.02 -11.73 -13.91
N LEU A 162 -28.20 -11.98 -13.34
CA LEU A 162 -28.95 -13.22 -13.46
C LEU A 162 -30.09 -13.14 -14.49
N GLY A 163 -30.37 -11.96 -15.04
CA GLY A 163 -31.53 -11.72 -15.89
C GLY A 163 -32.86 -11.79 -15.11
N LEU A 164 -32.83 -11.50 -13.81
CA LEU A 164 -34.03 -11.43 -12.98
C LEU A 164 -34.62 -10.02 -13.00
N GLU A 165 -35.96 -9.96 -12.93
CA GLU A 165 -36.67 -8.69 -12.86
C GLU A 165 -36.44 -7.99 -11.52
N ARG A 166 -36.07 -6.70 -11.55
CA ARG A 166 -35.83 -5.90 -10.34
C ARG A 166 -37.07 -5.75 -9.46
N SER A 167 -38.27 -5.96 -10.01
CA SER A 167 -39.55 -6.04 -9.25
C SER A 167 -39.58 -7.15 -8.21
N GLY A 168 -38.69 -8.13 -8.32
CA GLY A 168 -38.50 -9.18 -7.30
C GLY A 168 -37.73 -8.71 -6.05
N ILE A 169 -37.25 -7.44 -6.02
CA ILE A 169 -36.56 -6.87 -4.86
C ILE A 169 -37.57 -6.04 -4.05
N THR A 170 -37.78 -6.40 -2.79
CA THR A 170 -38.74 -5.76 -1.88
C THR A 170 -38.03 -5.20 -0.65
#